data_f60fba68bdfbf1a6c3975631912dcb51
#
_entry.id   f60fba68bdfbf1a6c3975631912dcb51
#
_cell.length_a   1.000
_cell.length_b   1.000
_cell.length_c   1.000
_cell.angle_alpha   90.00
_cell.angle_beta   90.00
_cell.angle_gamma   90.00
#
_symmetry.space_group_name_H-M   'P 1'
#
loop_
_entity.id
_entity.type
_entity.pdbx_description
1 polymer ?
#
loop_
_entity_poly.entity_id
_entity_poly.type
_entity_poly.pdbx_seq_one_letter_code
_entity_poly.pdbx_strand_id
1 'polypeptide(L)' 'MEPAGKQEKTKYKLAASMKECMKQMPVDKITVKNIVEGCGVARQTFYRNFLDKYDLINWYFDKLVLQSFEQIGMGHTV' A
#
# COMPACT_ATOMS: atom_id res chain seq x y z
N MET A 1 -6.32 8.14 17.90
CA MET A 1 -6.83 8.21 17.81
C MET A 1 -7.38 7.48 17.22
N GLU A 2 -7.16 7.01 16.66
CA GLU A 2 -7.90 6.62 16.02
C GLU A 2 -7.82 5.27 15.66
N PRO A 3 -8.80 4.45 15.73
CA PRO A 3 -8.88 3.11 15.22
C PRO A 3 -8.52 3.08 13.75
N ALA A 4 -8.85 4.13 13.08
CA ALA A 4 -8.50 4.23 11.68
C ALA A 4 -6.99 4.24 11.50
N GLY A 5 -6.29 4.74 12.48
CA GLY A 5 -4.84 4.75 12.40
C GLY A 5 -4.23 3.36 12.40
N LYS A 6 -4.84 2.43 13.13
CA LYS A 6 -4.32 1.08 13.16
C LYS A 6 -4.50 0.39 11.83
N GLN A 7 -5.67 0.51 11.24
CA GLN A 7 -5.93 -0.10 9.96
C GLN A 7 -5.05 0.48 8.89
N GLU A 8 -4.84 1.78 8.94
CA GLU A 8 -3.98 2.41 7.95
C GLU A 8 -2.54 1.98 8.11
N LYS A 9 -2.10 1.78 9.34
CA LYS A 9 -0.75 1.28 9.56
C LYS A 9 -0.55 -0.05 8.85
N THR A 10 -1.51 -0.95 8.99
CA THR A 10 -1.42 -2.24 8.35
C THR A 10 -1.43 -2.09 6.83
N LYS A 11 -2.27 -1.21 6.33
CA LYS A 11 -2.32 -0.98 4.90
C LYS A 11 -1.00 -0.44 4.36
N TYR A 12 -0.37 0.47 5.10
CA TYR A 12 0.93 0.99 4.69
C TYR A 12 2.01 -0.09 4.75
N LYS A 13 1.94 -0.99 5.71
CA LYS A 13 2.88 -2.10 5.77
C LYS A 13 2.75 -2.97 4.53
N LEU A 14 1.52 -3.29 4.17
CA LEU A 14 1.27 -4.10 3.00
C LEU A 14 1.73 -3.38 1.73
N ALA A 15 1.47 -2.08 1.66
CA ALA A 15 1.90 -1.30 0.51
C ALA A 15 3.41 -1.23 0.40
N ALA A 16 4.09 -1.09 1.52
CA ALA A 16 5.55 -1.06 1.52
C ALA A 16 6.12 -2.38 1.04
N SER A 17 5.52 -3.49 1.49
CA SER A 17 5.95 -4.79 1.04
C SER A 17 5.70 -4.96 -0.46
N MET A 18 4.54 -4.52 -0.93
CA MET A 18 4.23 -4.56 -2.35
C MET A 18 5.25 -3.77 -3.16
N LYS A 19 5.61 -2.60 -2.67
CA LYS A 19 6.60 -1.77 -3.34
C LYS A 19 7.93 -2.50 -3.47
N GLU A 20 8.35 -3.18 -2.40
CA GLU A 20 9.60 -3.94 -2.46
C GLU A 20 9.49 -5.09 -3.44
N CYS A 21 8.36 -5.76 -3.49
CA CYS A 21 8.16 -6.82 -4.45
C CYS A 21 8.25 -6.29 -5.88
N MET A 22 7.71 -5.10 -6.10
CA MET A 22 7.72 -4.53 -7.43
C MET A 22 9.12 -4.18 -7.91
N LYS A 23 10.05 -4.01 -7.00
CA LYS A 23 11.44 -3.78 -7.39
C LYS A 23 12.10 -5.04 -7.92
N GLN A 24 11.58 -6.20 -7.55
CA GLN A 24 12.21 -7.47 -7.89
C GLN A 24 11.48 -8.21 -8.99
N MET A 25 10.20 -7.98 -9.15
CA MET A 25 9.40 -8.71 -10.12
C MET A 25 8.23 -7.88 -10.59
N PRO A 26 7.70 -8.17 -11.78
CA PRO A 26 6.55 -7.43 -12.28
C PRO A 26 5.30 -7.74 -11.47
N VAL A 27 4.33 -6.84 -11.52
CA VAL A 27 3.10 -6.97 -10.75
C VAL A 27 2.40 -8.28 -11.03
N ASP A 28 2.42 -8.72 -12.28
CA ASP A 28 1.77 -9.97 -12.66
C ASP A 28 2.29 -11.16 -11.89
N LYS A 29 3.54 -11.12 -11.50
CA LYS A 29 4.17 -12.24 -10.82
C LYS A 29 4.07 -12.14 -9.30
N ILE A 30 3.72 -10.99 -8.79
CA ILE A 30 3.60 -10.79 -7.35
C ILE A 30 2.32 -11.45 -6.85
N THR A 31 2.42 -12.20 -5.76
CA THR A 31 1.26 -12.84 -5.16
C THR A 31 1.00 -12.27 -3.79
N VAL A 32 -0.20 -12.50 -3.27
CA VAL A 32 -0.52 -12.09 -1.90
C VAL A 32 0.47 -12.73 -0.93
N LYS A 33 0.86 -13.96 -1.20
CA LYS A 33 1.84 -14.64 -0.35
C LYS A 33 3.14 -13.86 -0.28
N ASN A 34 3.62 -13.39 -1.43
CA ASN A 34 4.85 -12.59 -1.46
C ASN A 34 4.71 -11.34 -0.60
N ILE A 35 3.56 -10.69 -0.72
CA ILE A 35 3.34 -9.44 -0.01
C ILE A 35 3.30 -9.65 1.50
N VAL A 36 2.51 -10.64 1.95
CA VAL A 36 2.35 -10.82 3.39
C VAL A 36 3.62 -11.37 4.02
N GLU A 37 4.35 -12.22 3.32
CA GLU A 37 5.61 -12.72 3.82
C GLU A 37 6.63 -11.60 3.95
N GLY A 38 6.59 -10.66 3.04
CA GLY A 38 7.53 -9.55 3.06
C GLY A 38 7.37 -8.64 4.25
N CYS A 39 6.17 -8.53 4.79
CA CYS A 39 5.95 -7.65 5.94
C CYS A 39 5.53 -8.40 7.19
N GLY A 40 5.49 -9.72 7.13
CA GLY A 40 5.24 -10.51 8.34
C GLY A 40 3.82 -10.47 8.86
N VAL A 41 2.84 -10.23 8.00
CA VAL A 41 1.44 -10.25 8.43
C VAL A 41 0.78 -11.52 7.93
N ALA A 42 -0.35 -11.86 8.54
CA ALA A 42 -1.09 -13.02 8.12
C ALA A 42 -1.85 -12.76 6.84
N ARG A 43 -2.07 -13.83 6.07
CA ARG A 43 -2.82 -13.70 4.82
C ARG A 43 -4.22 -13.19 5.07
N GLN A 44 -4.83 -13.61 6.18
CA GLN A 44 -6.15 -13.11 6.54
C GLN A 44 -6.15 -11.60 6.72
N THR A 45 -5.07 -11.07 7.27
CA THR A 45 -4.95 -9.63 7.46
C THR A 45 -4.99 -8.90 6.13
N PHE A 46 -4.33 -9.46 5.12
CA PHE A 46 -4.39 -8.87 3.79
C PHE A 46 -5.84 -8.78 3.30
N TYR A 47 -6.57 -9.90 3.38
CA TYR A 47 -7.92 -9.95 2.83
C TYR A 47 -8.94 -9.18 3.67
N ARG A 48 -8.58 -8.79 4.88
CA ARG A 48 -9.43 -7.89 5.65
C ARG A 48 -9.34 -6.46 5.14
N ASN A 49 -8.22 -6.13 4.54
CA ASN A 49 -7.98 -4.76 4.10
C ASN A 49 -8.15 -4.57 2.61
N PHE A 50 -7.88 -5.60 1.82
CA PHE A 50 -7.91 -5.49 0.36
C PHE A 50 -8.51 -6.76 -0.24
N LEU A 51 -9.16 -6.61 -1.39
CA LEU A 51 -9.74 -7.76 -2.09
C LEU A 51 -8.66 -8.59 -2.77
N ASP A 52 -7.68 -7.92 -3.37
CA ASP A 52 -6.59 -8.61 -4.05
C ASP A 52 -5.43 -7.62 -4.19
N LYS A 53 -4.37 -8.07 -4.87
CA LYS A 53 -3.19 -7.21 -5.00
C LYS A 53 -3.47 -5.96 -5.80
N TYR A 54 -4.42 -6.01 -6.72
CA TYR A 54 -4.74 -4.83 -7.52
C TYR A 54 -5.47 -3.78 -6.70
N ASP A 55 -6.29 -4.23 -5.75
CA ASP A 55 -6.95 -3.34 -4.82
C ASP A 55 -5.91 -2.60 -3.98
N LEU A 56 -4.90 -3.32 -3.52
CA LEU A 56 -3.80 -2.72 -2.77
C LEU A 56 -3.05 -1.70 -3.63
N ILE A 57 -2.77 -2.05 -4.88
CA ILE A 57 -2.05 -1.15 -5.75
C ILE A 57 -2.82 0.12 -5.98
N ASN A 58 -4.13 0.01 -6.20
CA ASN A 58 -4.97 1.18 -6.39
C ASN A 58 -4.96 2.09 -5.17
N TRP A 59 -5.05 1.49 -4.00
CA TRP A 59 -5.01 2.25 -2.76
C TRP A 59 -3.66 2.98 -2.63
N TYR A 60 -2.60 2.29 -2.95
CA TYR A 60 -1.26 2.85 -2.84
C TYR A 60 -1.07 4.01 -3.80
N PHE A 61 -1.52 3.86 -5.03
CA PHE A 61 -1.42 4.93 -6.00
C PHE A 61 -2.25 6.12 -5.61
N ASP A 62 -3.44 5.89 -5.05
CA ASP A 62 -4.25 6.98 -4.55
C ASP A 62 -3.50 7.78 -3.50
N LYS A 63 -2.82 7.10 -2.60
CA LYS A 63 -2.07 7.80 -1.56
C LYS A 63 -0.91 8.57 -2.13
N LEU A 64 -0.24 8.00 -3.10
CA LEU A 64 0.87 8.69 -3.75
C LEU A 64 0.39 9.95 -4.47
N VAL A 65 -0.71 9.84 -5.18
CA VAL A 65 -1.27 10.97 -5.91
C VAL A 65 -1.66 12.08 -4.96
N LEU A 66 -2.32 11.72 -3.86
CA LEU A 66 -2.71 12.73 -2.88
C LEU A 66 -1.51 13.44 -2.29
N GLN A 67 -0.47 12.69 -1.97
CA GLN A 67 0.75 13.29 -1.44
C GLN A 67 1.39 14.22 -2.46
N SER A 68 1.41 13.80 -3.71
CA SER A 68 1.99 14.62 -4.77
C SER A 68 1.21 15.90 -4.94
N PHE A 69 -0.12 15.82 -4.90
CA PHE A 69 -0.94 16.99 -5.03
C PHE A 69 -0.69 17.96 -3.90
N GLU A 70 -0.57 17.45 -2.70
CA GLU A 70 -0.33 18.31 -1.55
C GLU A 70 0.99 19.04 -1.69
N GLN A 71 2.01 18.33 -2.11
CA GLN A 71 3.33 18.92 -2.28
C GLN A 71 3.33 19.97 -3.39
N ILE A 72 2.71 19.63 -4.50
CA ILE A 72 2.64 20.56 -5.61
C ILE A 72 1.82 21.78 -5.21
N GLY A 73 0.71 21.56 -4.55
CA GLY A 73 -0.13 22.65 -4.13
C GLY A 73 0.61 23.62 -3.23
N MET A 74 1.37 23.08 -2.30
CA MET A 74 2.13 23.92 -1.41
C MET A 74 3.21 24.69 -2.15
N GLY A 75 3.84 24.05 -3.09
CA GLY A 75 4.86 24.71 -3.88
C GLY A 75 4.30 25.79 -4.75
N HIS A 76 3.08 25.56 -5.22
CA HIS A 76 2.51 26.51 -6.12
C HIS A 76 1.89 27.70 -5.48
N THR A 77 1.44 27.55 -4.31
CA THR A 77 0.81 28.67 -3.66
C THR A 77 1.76 29.76 -3.39
N VAL A 78 2.96 29.51 -3.63
CA VAL A 78 3.92 30.57 -3.46
C VAL A 78 3.94 31.56 -4.60
#